data_20544037a32f4ae2d1dacec84fc00d0c
#
_entry.id   20544037a32f4ae2d1dacec84fc00d0c
#
_cell.length_a   1.000
_cell.length_b   1.000
_cell.length_c   1.000
_cell.angle_alpha   90.00
_cell.angle_beta   90.00
_cell.angle_gamma   90.00
#
_symmetry.space_group_name_H-M   'P 1'
#
loop_
_entity.id
_entity.type
_entity.pdbx_description
1 polymer ?
#
loop_
_entity_poly.entity_id
_entity_poly.type
_entity_poly.pdbx_seq_one_letter_code
_entity_poly.pdbx_strand_id
1 'polypeptide(L)'
;MRRPAVLSAALFALSLAASSAPAQDAAPPKAYRVMLVGNSLTYTNNLPALLRAVGASQGVRIETETWAAPGGTLAERMQDGHVAASLQARPVDVAVMQEQGGKLAACMASAQEQRKAPCAASLRAYEQVAAAVAKSQGKTLLFATWGPDERWQGRLDRSIRMIAKESGGSVFNAAGVLAALREAQPGINVLPDATHPSIQGSLMLALALYRDITGQAPVAKDLRVTAPLLPVNAAVSPDSPMEAQPGLAGDGKVTLIPASLLAPLVAALPDPAKQAEALGRRER
;
A
#
# COMPACT_ATOMS: atom_id res chain seq x y z
N MET A 1 -9.62 12.23 -98.62
CA MET A 1 -10.19 12.93 -97.48
C MET A 1 -10.16 11.95 -96.27
N ARG A 2 -9.21 12.18 -95.36
CA ARG A 2 -9.01 11.30 -94.17
C ARG A 2 -9.42 12.13 -92.93
N ARG A 3 -10.34 11.63 -92.15
CA ARG A 3 -10.74 12.25 -90.90
C ARG A 3 -9.85 11.73 -89.76
N PRO A 4 -9.40 12.59 -88.84
CA PRO A 4 -8.66 12.11 -87.66
C PRO A 4 -9.56 11.60 -86.55
N ALA A 5 -9.10 10.52 -85.94
CA ALA A 5 -9.75 9.91 -84.76
C ALA A 5 -9.30 10.68 -83.53
N VAL A 6 -10.27 11.08 -82.69
CA VAL A 6 -10.04 11.71 -81.39
C VAL A 6 -10.01 10.60 -80.33
N LEU A 7 -8.85 10.40 -79.72
CA LEU A 7 -8.70 9.55 -78.52
C LEU A 7 -9.10 10.36 -77.24
N SER A 8 -10.19 9.93 -76.63
CA SER A 8 -10.55 10.46 -75.30
C SER A 8 -9.87 9.62 -74.23
N ALA A 9 -8.96 10.24 -73.48
CA ALA A 9 -8.33 9.65 -72.32
C ALA A 9 -9.24 9.89 -71.11
N ALA A 10 -9.78 8.83 -70.51
CA ALA A 10 -10.53 8.88 -69.25
C ALA A 10 -9.57 8.77 -68.08
N LEU A 11 -9.38 9.84 -67.30
CA LEU A 11 -8.68 9.83 -66.02
C LEU A 11 -9.58 9.19 -64.95
N PHE A 12 -9.20 8.04 -64.46
CA PHE A 12 -9.78 7.43 -63.26
C PHE A 12 -9.10 8.04 -62.04
N ALA A 13 -9.80 8.91 -61.30
CA ALA A 13 -9.36 9.39 -60.00
C ALA A 13 -9.69 8.34 -58.95
N LEU A 14 -8.65 7.65 -58.44
CA LEU A 14 -8.76 6.75 -57.28
C LEU A 14 -8.86 7.60 -55.99
N SER A 15 -10.06 7.76 -55.42
CA SER A 15 -10.26 8.38 -54.12
C SER A 15 -9.89 7.38 -53.03
N LEU A 16 -8.70 7.53 -52.40
CA LEU A 16 -8.37 6.81 -51.14
C LEU A 16 -9.25 7.40 -50.02
N ALA A 17 -10.32 6.70 -49.69
CA ALA A 17 -11.05 6.94 -48.44
C ALA A 17 -10.21 6.40 -47.26
N ALA A 18 -9.52 7.29 -46.54
CA ALA A 18 -8.89 6.98 -45.29
C ALA A 18 -9.99 6.69 -44.24
N SER A 19 -10.24 5.40 -43.99
CA SER A 19 -11.10 4.98 -42.88
C SER A 19 -10.38 5.29 -41.57
N SER A 20 -10.77 6.39 -40.92
CA SER A 20 -10.41 6.65 -39.52
C SER A 20 -11.12 5.59 -38.66
N ALA A 21 -10.38 4.56 -38.22
CA ALA A 21 -10.88 3.67 -37.21
C ALA A 21 -11.20 4.50 -35.95
N PRO A 22 -12.37 4.33 -35.30
CA PRO A 22 -12.65 5.00 -34.04
C PRO A 22 -11.59 4.57 -33.04
N ALA A 23 -10.99 5.55 -32.34
CA ALA A 23 -10.12 5.28 -31.21
C ALA A 23 -10.96 4.44 -30.22
N GLN A 24 -10.57 3.18 -30.02
CA GLN A 24 -11.16 2.35 -28.97
C GLN A 24 -10.95 3.09 -27.65
N ASP A 25 -12.02 3.54 -27.03
CA ASP A 25 -11.99 4.11 -25.68
C ASP A 25 -11.33 3.06 -24.78
N ALA A 26 -10.08 3.34 -24.36
CA ALA A 26 -9.37 2.48 -23.43
C ALA A 26 -10.23 2.41 -22.16
N ALA A 27 -10.53 1.19 -21.70
CA ALA A 27 -11.25 0.99 -20.46
C ALA A 27 -10.59 1.82 -19.34
N PRO A 28 -11.38 2.50 -18.49
CA PRO A 28 -10.80 3.32 -17.43
C PRO A 28 -9.83 2.47 -16.59
N PRO A 29 -8.68 3.04 -16.18
CA PRO A 29 -7.69 2.30 -15.40
C PRO A 29 -8.35 1.75 -14.14
N LYS A 30 -8.05 0.48 -13.79
CA LYS A 30 -8.55 -0.15 -12.58
C LYS A 30 -8.19 0.73 -11.38
N ALA A 31 -9.17 1.08 -10.59
CA ALA A 31 -9.02 1.93 -9.42
C ALA A 31 -9.16 1.09 -8.15
N TYR A 32 -8.36 1.43 -7.13
CA TYR A 32 -8.48 0.86 -5.79
C TYR A 32 -8.59 1.99 -4.78
N ARG A 33 -9.55 1.89 -3.88
CA ARG A 33 -9.64 2.72 -2.71
C ARG A 33 -9.05 1.98 -1.51
N VAL A 34 -7.99 2.54 -0.93
CA VAL A 34 -7.21 1.93 0.14
C VAL A 34 -7.29 2.79 1.39
N MET A 35 -7.83 2.25 2.47
CA MET A 35 -7.75 2.88 3.79
C MET A 35 -6.52 2.35 4.51
N LEU A 36 -5.73 3.25 5.09
CA LEU A 36 -4.62 2.88 5.97
C LEU A 36 -4.94 3.39 7.38
N VAL A 37 -4.83 2.52 8.37
CA VAL A 37 -5.05 2.88 9.78
C VAL A 37 -3.83 2.46 10.57
N GLY A 38 -3.19 3.42 11.28
CA GLY A 38 -1.97 3.10 12.00
C GLY A 38 -1.30 4.28 12.73
N ASN A 39 0.01 4.28 12.70
CA ASN A 39 0.85 5.29 13.36
C ASN A 39 2.04 5.70 12.47
N SER A 40 3.15 6.14 13.09
CA SER A 40 4.34 6.57 12.35
C SER A 40 4.92 5.54 11.39
N LEU A 41 4.75 4.24 11.64
CA LEU A 41 5.19 3.19 10.71
C LEU A 41 4.38 3.20 9.40
N THR A 42 3.16 3.74 9.43
CA THR A 42 2.30 3.92 8.26
C THR A 42 2.59 5.20 7.49
N TYR A 43 2.98 6.30 8.16
CA TYR A 43 3.14 7.58 7.49
C TYR A 43 4.58 8.03 7.24
N THR A 44 5.59 7.43 7.89
CA THR A 44 7.00 7.78 7.66
C THR A 44 7.33 7.68 6.17
N ASN A 45 8.09 8.66 5.67
CA ASN A 45 8.36 8.87 4.25
C ASN A 45 7.10 8.99 3.37
N ASN A 46 5.94 9.22 3.96
CA ASN A 46 4.63 9.27 3.30
C ASN A 46 4.34 7.98 2.50
N LEU A 47 4.41 6.84 3.17
CA LEU A 47 4.12 5.53 2.56
C LEU A 47 2.83 5.52 1.72
N PRO A 48 1.71 6.18 2.14
CA PRO A 48 0.51 6.27 1.31
C PRO A 48 0.74 7.00 -0.02
N ALA A 49 1.53 8.07 -0.04
CA ALA A 49 1.86 8.79 -1.27
C ALA A 49 2.80 7.98 -2.17
N LEU A 50 3.75 7.26 -1.59
CA LEU A 50 4.61 6.32 -2.32
C LEU A 50 3.77 5.22 -2.98
N LEU A 51 2.80 4.66 -2.27
CA LEU A 51 1.87 3.65 -2.80
C LEU A 51 1.04 4.19 -3.98
N ARG A 52 0.51 5.43 -3.87
CA ARG A 52 -0.20 6.09 -4.98
C ARG A 52 0.72 6.30 -6.19
N ALA A 53 1.96 6.73 -5.96
CA ALA A 53 2.93 6.94 -7.03
C ALA A 53 3.33 5.63 -7.72
N VAL A 54 3.51 4.55 -6.96
CA VAL A 54 3.72 3.20 -7.52
C VAL A 54 2.52 2.81 -8.38
N GLY A 55 1.30 2.89 -7.88
CA GLY A 55 0.09 2.59 -8.64
C GLY A 55 0.05 3.36 -9.96
N ALA A 56 0.23 4.68 -9.91
CA ALA A 56 0.21 5.55 -11.09
C ALA A 56 1.28 5.15 -12.12
N SER A 57 2.49 4.80 -11.69
CA SER A 57 3.56 4.34 -12.60
C SER A 57 3.22 3.03 -13.30
N GLN A 58 2.38 2.19 -12.70
CA GLN A 58 1.91 0.92 -13.25
C GLN A 58 0.60 1.06 -14.06
N GLY A 59 0.03 2.27 -14.17
CA GLY A 59 -1.25 2.49 -14.83
C GLY A 59 -2.47 2.07 -13.99
N VAL A 60 -2.29 1.95 -12.68
CA VAL A 60 -3.34 1.63 -11.70
C VAL A 60 -3.61 2.85 -10.83
N ARG A 61 -4.87 3.27 -10.73
CA ARG A 61 -5.26 4.35 -9.82
C ARG A 61 -5.41 3.79 -8.40
N ILE A 62 -4.59 4.26 -7.47
CA ILE A 62 -4.75 4.00 -6.04
C ILE A 62 -5.10 5.30 -5.35
N GLU A 63 -6.26 5.32 -4.68
CA GLU A 63 -6.69 6.40 -3.80
C GLU A 63 -6.46 5.94 -2.36
N THR A 64 -5.77 6.74 -1.56
CA THR A 64 -5.54 6.43 -0.15
C THR A 64 -6.31 7.37 0.75
N GLU A 65 -6.73 6.85 1.88
CA GLU A 65 -7.29 7.58 3.00
C GLU A 65 -6.61 7.07 4.27
N THR A 66 -5.78 7.90 4.89
CA THR A 66 -4.86 7.46 5.95
C THR A 66 -5.21 8.08 7.28
N TRP A 67 -5.63 7.26 8.24
CA TRP A 67 -5.93 7.61 9.61
C TRP A 67 -4.78 7.18 10.52
N ALA A 68 -3.93 8.11 10.90
CA ALA A 68 -2.73 7.83 11.67
C ALA A 68 -2.42 8.93 12.68
N ALA A 69 -1.65 8.58 13.72
CA ALA A 69 -1.06 9.55 14.63
C ALA A 69 0.27 9.00 15.18
N PRO A 70 1.20 9.88 15.61
CA PRO A 70 2.46 9.46 16.23
C PRO A 70 2.24 8.52 17.42
N GLY A 71 2.85 7.32 17.40
CA GLY A 71 2.76 6.33 18.47
C GLY A 71 1.38 5.75 18.74
N GLY A 72 0.36 6.12 17.96
CA GLY A 72 -1.03 5.71 18.17
C GLY A 72 -1.27 4.21 18.01
N THR A 73 -2.31 3.73 18.66
CA THR A 73 -2.82 2.35 18.55
C THR A 73 -4.06 2.29 17.68
N LEU A 74 -4.40 1.11 17.16
CA LEU A 74 -5.66 0.93 16.41
C LEU A 74 -6.89 1.26 17.26
N ALA A 75 -6.86 0.91 18.55
CA ALA A 75 -7.96 1.22 19.47
C ALA A 75 -8.22 2.72 19.55
N GLU A 76 -7.16 3.55 19.65
CA GLU A 76 -7.27 5.00 19.65
C GLU A 76 -7.80 5.55 18.32
N ARG A 77 -7.38 4.96 17.19
CA ARG A 77 -7.89 5.35 15.84
C ARG A 77 -9.37 5.01 15.64
N MET A 78 -9.90 4.06 16.40
CA MET A 78 -11.32 3.69 16.35
C MET A 78 -12.18 4.44 17.38
N GLN A 79 -11.57 5.06 18.40
CA GLN A 79 -12.27 5.60 19.55
C GLN A 79 -13.14 6.81 19.23
N ASP A 80 -12.69 7.68 18.30
CA ASP A 80 -13.39 8.90 17.88
C ASP A 80 -14.51 8.64 16.85
N GLY A 81 -14.57 7.42 16.29
CA GLY A 81 -15.56 7.03 15.31
C GLY A 81 -15.29 7.49 13.87
N HIS A 82 -14.25 8.28 13.62
CA HIS A 82 -13.94 8.81 12.29
C HIS A 82 -13.68 7.70 11.25
N VAL A 83 -12.87 6.69 11.60
CA VAL A 83 -12.60 5.53 10.74
C VAL A 83 -13.90 4.78 10.42
N ALA A 84 -14.74 4.54 11.43
CA ALA A 84 -16.02 3.86 11.25
C ALA A 84 -16.98 4.66 10.35
N ALA A 85 -17.07 5.97 10.57
CA ALA A 85 -17.89 6.87 9.76
C ALA A 85 -17.40 6.90 8.30
N SER A 86 -16.11 6.97 8.06
CA SER A 86 -15.55 6.94 6.72
C SER A 86 -15.84 5.62 5.99
N LEU A 87 -15.68 4.47 6.65
CA LEU A 87 -16.01 3.16 6.09
C LEU A 87 -17.50 3.01 5.75
N GLN A 88 -18.37 3.66 6.54
CA GLN A 88 -19.81 3.69 6.24
C GLN A 88 -20.16 4.61 5.06
N ALA A 89 -19.50 5.77 4.99
CA ALA A 89 -19.77 6.74 3.94
C ALA A 89 -19.30 6.31 2.55
N ARG A 90 -18.16 5.61 2.50
CA ARG A 90 -17.55 5.17 1.25
C ARG A 90 -16.87 3.81 1.39
N PRO A 91 -17.33 2.77 0.68
CA PRO A 91 -16.68 1.47 0.67
C PRO A 91 -15.21 1.55 0.26
N VAL A 92 -14.38 0.69 0.83
CA VAL A 92 -12.97 0.54 0.46
C VAL A 92 -12.71 -0.85 -0.13
N ASP A 93 -11.82 -0.91 -1.12
CA ASP A 93 -11.39 -2.19 -1.68
C ASP A 93 -10.43 -2.92 -0.75
N VAL A 94 -9.60 -2.14 -0.03
CA VAL A 94 -8.60 -2.68 0.90
C VAL A 94 -8.48 -1.78 2.12
N ALA A 95 -8.49 -2.38 3.32
CA ALA A 95 -8.03 -1.72 4.53
C ALA A 95 -6.69 -2.32 4.98
N VAL A 96 -5.69 -1.47 5.18
CA VAL A 96 -4.38 -1.83 5.74
C VAL A 96 -4.34 -1.39 7.19
N MET A 97 -4.25 -2.33 8.11
CA MET A 97 -4.27 -2.07 9.55
C MET A 97 -2.92 -2.33 10.20
N GLN A 98 -2.36 -1.33 10.84
CA GLN A 98 -1.07 -1.39 11.52
C GLN A 98 -1.23 -1.04 12.99
N GLU A 99 -0.95 -1.98 13.88
CA GLU A 99 -0.93 -1.78 15.32
C GLU A 99 0.49 -1.47 15.80
N GLN A 100 0.60 -0.78 16.92
CA GLN A 100 1.88 -0.59 17.59
C GLN A 100 2.52 -1.94 17.94
N GLY A 101 3.72 -2.22 17.40
CA GLY A 101 4.33 -3.54 17.48
C GLY A 101 4.59 -4.02 18.91
N GLY A 102 5.12 -3.16 19.79
CA GLY A 102 5.34 -3.49 21.18
C GLY A 102 4.07 -3.87 21.93
N LYS A 103 2.96 -3.17 21.68
CA LYS A 103 1.65 -3.47 22.25
C LYS A 103 1.13 -4.82 21.75
N LEU A 104 1.23 -5.07 20.45
CA LEU A 104 0.77 -6.32 19.86
C LEU A 104 1.52 -7.53 20.43
N ALA A 105 2.85 -7.44 20.55
CA ALA A 105 3.65 -8.51 21.14
C ALA A 105 3.33 -8.77 22.61
N ALA A 106 3.03 -7.72 23.39
CA ALA A 106 2.64 -7.82 24.79
C ALA A 106 1.24 -8.42 24.93
N CYS A 107 0.28 -7.93 24.16
CA CYS A 107 -1.11 -8.39 24.22
C CYS A 107 -1.26 -9.88 23.94
N MET A 108 -0.45 -10.42 23.06
CA MET A 108 -0.52 -11.82 22.66
C MET A 108 0.41 -12.73 23.48
N ALA A 109 1.04 -12.21 24.54
CA ALA A 109 1.93 -12.99 25.39
C ALA A 109 1.21 -14.11 26.16
N SER A 110 -0.05 -13.92 26.54
CA SER A 110 -0.89 -14.91 27.21
C SER A 110 -2.38 -14.59 27.07
N ALA A 111 -3.25 -15.59 27.32
CA ALA A 111 -4.69 -15.38 27.38
C ALA A 111 -5.12 -14.37 28.48
N GLN A 112 -4.33 -14.23 29.55
CA GLN A 112 -4.56 -13.21 30.56
C GLN A 112 -4.28 -11.81 30.04
N GLU A 113 -3.18 -11.62 29.32
CA GLU A 113 -2.85 -10.32 28.70
C GLU A 113 -3.89 -9.90 27.67
N GLN A 114 -4.37 -10.83 26.84
CA GLN A 114 -5.42 -10.55 25.83
C GLN A 114 -6.71 -10.01 26.47
N ARG A 115 -7.07 -10.45 27.67
CA ARG A 115 -8.26 -9.98 28.38
C ARG A 115 -8.11 -8.62 29.05
N LYS A 116 -6.89 -8.09 29.19
CA LYS A 116 -6.69 -6.74 29.70
C LYS A 116 -7.33 -5.71 28.78
N ALA A 117 -7.97 -4.71 29.34
CA ALA A 117 -8.76 -3.73 28.58
C ALA A 117 -8.04 -3.12 27.35
N PRO A 118 -6.75 -2.69 27.44
CA PRO A 118 -6.06 -2.13 26.29
C PRO A 118 -5.86 -3.14 25.14
N CYS A 119 -5.58 -4.41 25.48
CA CYS A 119 -5.40 -5.47 24.49
C CYS A 119 -6.72 -5.88 23.84
N ALA A 120 -7.76 -6.07 24.65
CA ALA A 120 -9.10 -6.36 24.16
C ALA A 120 -9.63 -5.24 23.25
N ALA A 121 -9.30 -3.97 23.53
CA ALA A 121 -9.66 -2.85 22.68
C ALA A 121 -8.97 -2.91 21.31
N SER A 122 -7.66 -3.22 21.27
CA SER A 122 -6.93 -3.39 19.99
C SER A 122 -7.46 -4.56 19.16
N LEU A 123 -7.76 -5.71 19.80
CA LEU A 123 -8.35 -6.87 19.10
C LEU A 123 -9.71 -6.52 18.50
N ARG A 124 -10.59 -5.87 19.28
CA ARG A 124 -11.88 -5.40 18.77
C ARG A 124 -11.74 -4.40 17.62
N ALA A 125 -10.72 -3.54 17.62
CA ALA A 125 -10.48 -2.62 16.53
C ALA A 125 -10.20 -3.35 15.20
N TYR A 126 -9.39 -4.40 15.23
CA TYR A 126 -9.17 -5.26 14.05
C TYR A 126 -10.48 -5.89 13.55
N GLU A 127 -11.25 -6.48 14.45
CA GLU A 127 -12.53 -7.13 14.13
C GLU A 127 -13.54 -6.15 13.55
N GLN A 128 -13.66 -4.95 14.13
CA GLN A 128 -14.59 -3.92 13.66
C GLN A 128 -14.27 -3.43 12.26
N VAL A 129 -12.99 -3.13 11.99
CA VAL A 129 -12.58 -2.69 10.65
C VAL A 129 -12.76 -3.84 9.65
N ALA A 130 -12.31 -5.04 9.98
CA ALA A 130 -12.46 -6.20 9.10
C ALA A 130 -13.94 -6.48 8.76
N ALA A 131 -14.82 -6.46 9.76
CA ALA A 131 -16.25 -6.65 9.56
C ALA A 131 -16.88 -5.54 8.70
N ALA A 132 -16.45 -4.28 8.87
CA ALA A 132 -16.95 -3.17 8.05
C ALA A 132 -16.50 -3.30 6.59
N VAL A 133 -15.24 -3.65 6.36
CA VAL A 133 -14.67 -3.84 5.03
C VAL A 133 -15.29 -5.04 4.30
N ALA A 134 -15.52 -6.15 5.02
CA ALA A 134 -16.16 -7.34 4.46
C ALA A 134 -17.58 -7.07 3.94
N LYS A 135 -18.34 -6.16 4.56
CA LYS A 135 -19.69 -5.77 4.09
C LYS A 135 -19.67 -5.19 2.67
N SER A 136 -18.58 -4.57 2.28
CA SER A 136 -18.39 -4.02 0.92
C SER A 136 -17.57 -4.93 0.01
N GLN A 137 -17.37 -6.19 0.37
CA GLN A 137 -16.53 -7.16 -0.35
C GLN A 137 -15.06 -6.73 -0.47
N GLY A 138 -14.63 -5.78 0.33
CA GLY A 138 -13.24 -5.38 0.44
C GLY A 138 -12.41 -6.43 1.19
N LYS A 139 -11.10 -6.31 1.11
CA LYS A 139 -10.16 -7.15 1.85
C LYS A 139 -9.41 -6.37 2.93
N THR A 140 -9.04 -7.06 4.00
CA THR A 140 -8.24 -6.51 5.07
C THR A 140 -6.83 -7.06 5.02
N LEU A 141 -5.84 -6.17 5.03
CA LEU A 141 -4.42 -6.50 5.15
C LEU A 141 -3.93 -6.08 6.54
N LEU A 142 -3.48 -7.05 7.33
CA LEU A 142 -2.89 -6.81 8.62
C LEU A 142 -1.38 -6.59 8.44
N PHE A 143 -0.94 -5.38 8.70
CA PHE A 143 0.45 -4.97 8.53
C PHE A 143 1.31 -5.55 9.66
N ALA A 144 2.04 -6.64 9.37
CA ALA A 144 2.93 -7.29 10.31
C ALA A 144 4.21 -6.48 10.50
N THR A 145 4.29 -5.76 11.62
CA THR A 145 5.44 -4.92 11.99
C THR A 145 6.65 -5.77 12.38
N TRP A 146 7.76 -5.10 12.59
CA TRP A 146 9.04 -5.72 13.01
C TRP A 146 9.33 -5.45 14.48
N GLY A 147 10.16 -6.31 15.06
CA GLY A 147 10.63 -6.22 16.43
C GLY A 147 12.16 -5.99 16.49
N PRO A 148 12.68 -5.66 17.70
CA PRO A 148 14.11 -5.39 17.90
C PRO A 148 14.97 -6.64 17.79
N ASP A 149 14.42 -7.83 18.00
CA ASP A 149 15.10 -9.11 17.98
C ASP A 149 14.18 -10.26 17.52
N GLU A 150 14.75 -11.44 17.30
CA GLU A 150 14.03 -12.62 16.82
C GLU A 150 12.94 -13.10 17.77
N ARG A 151 13.13 -12.97 19.08
CA ARG A 151 12.15 -13.38 20.10
C ARG A 151 10.90 -12.49 20.02
N TRP A 152 11.11 -11.17 19.89
CA TRP A 152 10.03 -10.23 19.67
C TRP A 152 9.32 -10.47 18.35
N GLN A 153 10.12 -10.66 17.29
CA GLN A 153 9.57 -10.95 15.97
C GLN A 153 8.70 -12.21 15.96
N GLY A 154 9.15 -13.28 16.61
CA GLY A 154 8.36 -14.49 16.75
C GLY A 154 7.03 -14.28 17.48
N ARG A 155 6.98 -13.38 18.48
CA ARG A 155 5.73 -13.00 19.14
C ARG A 155 4.80 -12.20 18.22
N LEU A 156 5.35 -11.21 17.50
CA LEU A 156 4.59 -10.41 16.54
C LEU A 156 4.00 -11.28 15.44
N ASP A 157 4.78 -12.19 14.88
CA ASP A 157 4.35 -13.09 13.81
C ASP A 157 3.21 -14.02 14.26
N ARG A 158 3.30 -14.59 15.48
CA ARG A 158 2.19 -15.38 16.04
C ARG A 158 0.94 -14.54 16.26
N SER A 159 1.12 -13.35 16.83
CA SER A 159 0.02 -12.44 17.14
C SER A 159 -0.76 -12.06 15.91
N ILE A 160 -0.06 -11.60 14.87
CA ILE A 160 -0.70 -11.11 13.66
C ILE A 160 -1.41 -12.24 12.90
N ARG A 161 -0.84 -13.46 12.88
CA ARG A 161 -1.51 -14.61 12.26
C ARG A 161 -2.78 -15.01 12.99
N MET A 162 -2.76 -14.99 14.33
CA MET A 162 -3.94 -15.31 15.12
C MET A 162 -5.05 -14.29 14.86
N ILE A 163 -4.71 -13.00 14.86
CA ILE A 163 -5.67 -11.94 14.54
C ILE A 163 -6.19 -12.08 13.12
N ALA A 164 -5.33 -12.39 12.15
CA ALA A 164 -5.74 -12.61 10.76
C ALA A 164 -6.75 -13.74 10.63
N LYS A 165 -6.49 -14.85 11.34
CA LYS A 165 -7.40 -16.01 11.37
C LYS A 165 -8.76 -15.66 11.99
N GLU A 166 -8.77 -14.92 13.08
CA GLU A 166 -10.00 -14.54 13.80
C GLU A 166 -10.80 -13.47 13.04
N SER A 167 -10.12 -12.49 12.43
CA SER A 167 -10.76 -11.40 11.69
C SER A 167 -11.07 -11.72 10.22
N GLY A 168 -10.57 -12.83 9.68
CA GLY A 168 -10.68 -13.18 8.26
C GLY A 168 -9.78 -12.35 7.35
N GLY A 169 -8.82 -11.59 7.90
CA GLY A 169 -7.87 -10.78 7.15
C GLY A 169 -6.67 -11.59 6.61
N SER A 170 -5.94 -10.98 5.69
CA SER A 170 -4.66 -11.49 5.20
C SER A 170 -3.50 -10.74 5.85
N VAL A 171 -2.35 -11.40 6.02
CA VAL A 171 -1.16 -10.75 6.58
C VAL A 171 -0.31 -10.14 5.48
N PHE A 172 -0.05 -8.84 5.56
CA PHE A 172 1.02 -8.17 4.82
C PHE A 172 2.30 -8.23 5.66
N ASN A 173 3.27 -9.06 5.26
CA ASN A 173 4.50 -9.29 6.02
C ASN A 173 5.54 -8.18 5.82
N ALA A 174 5.31 -7.02 6.39
CA ALA A 174 6.20 -5.86 6.27
C ALA A 174 7.60 -6.16 6.87
N ALA A 175 7.66 -6.88 7.98
CA ALA A 175 8.94 -7.32 8.57
C ALA A 175 9.76 -8.17 7.59
N GLY A 176 9.12 -9.10 6.91
CA GLY A 176 9.76 -9.95 5.89
C GLY A 176 10.21 -9.15 4.66
N VAL A 177 9.47 -8.13 4.26
CA VAL A 177 9.86 -7.21 3.16
C VAL A 177 11.14 -6.46 3.54
N LEU A 178 11.20 -5.88 4.74
CA LEU A 178 12.40 -5.16 5.20
C LEU A 178 13.60 -6.08 5.44
N ALA A 179 13.36 -7.32 5.88
CA ALA A 179 14.42 -8.33 6.02
C ALA A 179 15.02 -8.69 4.64
N ALA A 180 14.20 -8.89 3.63
CA ALA A 180 14.64 -9.15 2.25
C ALA A 180 15.46 -7.98 1.68
N LEU A 181 15.08 -6.73 1.98
CA LEU A 181 15.87 -5.55 1.60
C LEU A 181 17.26 -5.57 2.25
N ARG A 182 17.31 -5.86 3.54
CA ARG A 182 18.59 -5.92 4.29
C ARG A 182 19.51 -7.01 3.74
N GLU A 183 18.96 -8.16 3.37
CA GLU A 183 19.69 -9.27 2.77
C GLU A 183 20.22 -8.93 1.37
N ALA A 184 19.36 -8.35 0.52
CA ALA A 184 19.73 -8.03 -0.86
C ALA A 184 20.68 -6.82 -0.96
N GLN A 185 20.61 -5.89 -0.01
CA GLN A 185 21.37 -4.65 -0.01
C GLN A 185 21.95 -4.35 1.38
N PRO A 186 22.99 -5.10 1.82
CA PRO A 186 23.54 -4.99 3.19
C PRO A 186 24.18 -3.63 3.50
N GLY A 187 24.46 -2.81 2.48
CA GLY A 187 24.95 -1.43 2.66
C GLY A 187 23.87 -0.41 3.02
N ILE A 188 22.57 -0.77 2.96
CA ILE A 188 21.48 0.12 3.31
C ILE A 188 21.14 0.00 4.79
N ASN A 189 21.13 1.13 5.51
CA ASN A 189 20.54 1.17 6.84
C ASN A 189 19.01 1.20 6.69
N VAL A 190 18.39 0.03 6.78
CA VAL A 190 16.94 -0.15 6.55
C VAL A 190 16.09 0.54 7.62
N LEU A 191 16.59 0.61 8.87
CA LEU A 191 15.93 1.24 10.02
C LEU A 191 16.88 2.24 10.69
N PRO A 192 17.00 3.48 10.19
CA PRO A 192 17.99 4.45 10.65
C PRO A 192 17.94 4.77 12.15
N ASP A 193 16.77 4.75 12.75
CA ASP A 193 16.53 4.97 14.19
C ASP A 193 16.09 3.70 14.92
N ALA A 194 16.38 2.53 14.36
CA ALA A 194 16.00 1.19 14.83
C ALA A 194 14.46 0.92 14.81
N THR A 195 13.64 1.89 14.43
CA THR A 195 12.17 1.77 14.45
C THR A 195 11.55 2.07 13.10
N HIS A 196 11.89 3.20 12.49
CA HIS A 196 11.23 3.67 11.28
C HIS A 196 12.03 3.31 10.02
N PRO A 197 11.33 2.95 8.93
CA PRO A 197 12.01 2.57 7.70
C PRO A 197 12.72 3.77 7.05
N SER A 198 13.87 3.51 6.44
CA SER A 198 14.51 4.43 5.50
C SER A 198 13.61 4.69 4.31
N ILE A 199 13.96 5.67 3.47
CA ILE A 199 13.21 5.90 2.23
C ILE A 199 13.19 4.66 1.33
N GLN A 200 14.30 3.93 1.22
CA GLN A 200 14.37 2.68 0.46
C GLN A 200 13.47 1.61 1.08
N GLY A 201 13.44 1.51 2.42
CA GLY A 201 12.52 0.63 3.14
C GLY A 201 11.06 0.95 2.83
N SER A 202 10.67 2.22 2.91
CA SER A 202 9.30 2.65 2.59
C SER A 202 8.94 2.44 1.12
N LEU A 203 9.88 2.65 0.19
CA LEU A 203 9.67 2.35 -1.23
C LEU A 203 9.43 0.86 -1.45
N MET A 204 10.21 -0.01 -0.82
CA MET A 204 10.02 -1.45 -0.94
C MET A 204 8.71 -1.91 -0.30
N LEU A 205 8.30 -1.32 0.83
CA LEU A 205 6.97 -1.54 1.42
C LEU A 205 5.85 -1.10 0.47
N ALA A 206 5.98 0.05 -0.20
CA ALA A 206 4.99 0.54 -1.16
C ALA A 206 4.87 -0.40 -2.38
N LEU A 207 5.99 -0.89 -2.92
CA LEU A 207 6.01 -1.87 -4.02
C LEU A 207 5.36 -3.20 -3.61
N ALA A 208 5.64 -3.69 -2.40
CA ALA A 208 5.04 -4.91 -1.87
C ALA A 208 3.54 -4.74 -1.60
N LEU A 209 3.12 -3.61 -1.00
CA LEU A 209 1.69 -3.28 -0.81
C LEU A 209 0.96 -3.19 -2.15
N TYR A 210 1.54 -2.53 -3.16
CA TYR A 210 0.97 -2.48 -4.50
C TYR A 210 0.68 -3.89 -5.02
N ARG A 211 1.65 -4.80 -4.93
CA ARG A 211 1.50 -6.20 -5.35
C ARG A 211 0.38 -6.89 -4.58
N ASP A 212 0.35 -6.77 -3.26
CA ASP A 212 -0.62 -7.46 -2.40
C ASP A 212 -2.04 -6.87 -2.55
N ILE A 213 -2.16 -5.58 -2.88
CA ILE A 213 -3.44 -4.92 -3.19
C ILE A 213 -3.97 -5.34 -4.55
N THR A 214 -3.14 -5.29 -5.58
CA THR A 214 -3.56 -5.44 -6.97
C THR A 214 -3.46 -6.86 -7.51
N GLY A 215 -2.64 -7.71 -6.88
CA GLY A 215 -2.24 -9.02 -7.40
C GLY A 215 -1.23 -8.94 -8.56
N GLN A 216 -0.70 -7.74 -8.88
CA GLN A 216 0.22 -7.53 -10.01
C GLN A 216 1.65 -7.32 -9.49
N ALA A 217 2.63 -7.96 -10.11
CA ALA A 217 4.04 -7.67 -9.82
C ALA A 217 4.40 -6.26 -10.30
N PRO A 218 5.00 -5.41 -9.44
CA PRO A 218 5.44 -4.09 -9.88
C PRO A 218 6.66 -4.20 -10.81
N VAL A 219 6.76 -3.26 -11.75
CA VAL A 219 7.93 -3.08 -12.62
C VAL A 219 8.63 -1.79 -12.24
N ALA A 220 9.96 -1.76 -12.28
CA ALA A 220 10.74 -0.56 -11.98
C ALA A 220 10.48 0.50 -13.06
N LYS A 221 9.82 1.59 -12.66
CA LYS A 221 9.51 2.76 -13.48
C LYS A 221 9.72 4.03 -12.64
N ASP A 222 9.99 5.15 -13.27
CA ASP A 222 10.09 6.43 -12.57
C ASP A 222 8.81 6.73 -11.79
N LEU A 223 8.95 7.14 -10.53
CA LEU A 223 7.83 7.57 -9.72
C LEU A 223 7.77 9.10 -9.64
N ARG A 224 6.56 9.62 -9.69
CA ARG A 224 6.24 11.02 -9.45
C ARG A 224 5.43 11.11 -8.16
N VAL A 225 6.10 11.48 -7.07
CA VAL A 225 5.46 11.64 -5.76
C VAL A 225 5.02 13.09 -5.62
N THR A 226 3.72 13.32 -5.52
CA THR A 226 3.10 14.66 -5.50
C THR A 226 2.80 15.17 -4.09
N ALA A 227 3.14 14.40 -3.06
CA ALA A 227 3.03 14.78 -1.66
C ALA A 227 4.43 14.76 -1.00
N PRO A 228 4.66 15.52 0.08
CA PRO A 228 5.97 15.58 0.71
C PRO A 228 6.36 14.22 1.31
N LEU A 229 7.64 13.88 1.25
CA LEU A 229 8.22 12.78 2.02
C LEU A 229 8.31 13.21 3.50
N LEU A 230 7.57 12.53 4.35
CA LEU A 230 7.40 12.95 5.74
C LEU A 230 8.51 12.40 6.65
N PRO A 231 9.10 13.21 7.52
CA PRO A 231 9.97 12.73 8.58
C PRO A 231 9.16 11.95 9.63
N VAL A 232 9.85 11.18 10.46
CA VAL A 232 9.22 10.37 11.53
C VAL A 232 8.44 11.20 12.54
N ASN A 233 8.86 12.45 12.76
CA ASN A 233 8.23 13.42 13.68
C ASN A 233 7.27 14.38 12.97
N ALA A 234 6.77 14.03 11.79
CA ALA A 234 5.75 14.83 11.10
C ALA A 234 4.52 15.04 12.01
N ALA A 235 3.99 16.25 11.98
CA ALA A 235 2.78 16.60 12.72
C ALA A 235 1.55 16.03 11.97
N VAL A 236 1.19 14.78 12.30
CA VAL A 236 0.02 14.10 11.76
C VAL A 236 -1.08 14.10 12.82
N SER A 237 -2.22 14.73 12.50
CA SER A 237 -3.40 14.76 13.39
C SER A 237 -4.24 13.49 13.22
N PRO A 238 -4.78 12.95 14.31
CA PRO A 238 -5.78 11.87 14.23
C PRO A 238 -7.16 12.32 13.73
N ASP A 239 -7.44 13.63 13.73
CA ASP A 239 -8.80 14.16 13.58
C ASP A 239 -9.30 14.21 12.12
N SER A 240 -8.40 14.01 11.17
CA SER A 240 -8.71 13.95 9.75
C SER A 240 -7.74 13.06 9.00
N PRO A 241 -8.11 12.51 7.82
CA PRO A 241 -7.18 11.73 7.03
C PRO A 241 -5.99 12.59 6.58
N MET A 242 -4.80 12.00 6.52
CA MET A 242 -3.57 12.71 6.13
C MET A 242 -3.70 13.44 4.79
N GLU A 243 -4.43 12.87 3.87
CA GLU A 243 -4.66 13.39 2.53
C GLU A 243 -5.50 14.69 2.53
N ALA A 244 -6.15 15.01 3.65
CA ALA A 244 -6.91 16.25 3.85
C ALA A 244 -6.16 17.27 4.72
N GLN A 245 -5.01 16.91 5.32
CA GLN A 245 -4.28 17.79 6.23
C GLN A 245 -3.38 18.75 5.45
N PRO A 246 -3.40 20.05 5.78
CA PRO A 246 -2.50 21.03 5.18
C PRO A 246 -1.02 20.61 5.33
N GLY A 247 -0.25 20.71 4.26
CA GLY A 247 1.16 20.33 4.24
C GLY A 247 1.45 18.82 4.11
N LEU A 248 0.46 17.94 4.32
CA LEU A 248 0.63 16.49 4.12
C LEU A 248 0.04 16.02 2.79
N ALA A 249 -1.02 16.63 2.33
CA ALA A 249 -1.70 16.32 1.07
C ALA A 249 -0.85 16.62 -0.18
N GLY A 250 0.07 17.56 -0.08
CA GLY A 250 0.94 18.04 -1.13
C GLY A 250 0.90 19.56 -1.28
N ASP A 251 1.96 20.13 -1.79
CA ASP A 251 2.16 21.58 -2.01
C ASP A 251 2.40 21.92 -3.50
N GLY A 252 2.05 21.00 -4.39
CA GLY A 252 2.27 21.12 -5.84
C GLY A 252 3.68 20.72 -6.28
N LYS A 253 4.61 20.52 -5.37
CA LYS A 253 5.95 20.01 -5.70
C LYS A 253 5.91 18.53 -6.04
N VAL A 254 6.80 18.11 -6.93
CA VAL A 254 6.93 16.70 -7.33
C VAL A 254 8.34 16.21 -7.00
N THR A 255 8.42 15.16 -6.20
CA THR A 255 9.67 14.41 -6.01
C THR A 255 9.74 13.32 -7.07
N LEU A 256 10.80 13.32 -7.86
CA LEU A 256 11.08 12.27 -8.85
C LEU A 256 11.98 11.21 -8.23
N ILE A 257 11.56 9.94 -8.32
CA ILE A 257 12.35 8.78 -7.90
C ILE A 257 12.61 7.95 -9.15
N PRO A 258 13.86 7.84 -9.61
CA PRO A 258 14.17 7.20 -10.89
C PRO A 258 14.02 5.68 -10.82
N ALA A 259 13.68 5.07 -11.95
CA ALA A 259 13.55 3.63 -12.12
C ALA A 259 14.84 2.87 -11.71
N SER A 260 16.00 3.47 -11.92
CA SER A 260 17.29 2.90 -11.53
C SER A 260 17.43 2.67 -10.02
N LEU A 261 16.79 3.52 -9.20
CA LEU A 261 16.74 3.33 -7.74
C LEU A 261 15.73 2.24 -7.35
N LEU A 262 14.69 2.04 -8.14
CA LEU A 262 13.63 1.06 -7.86
C LEU A 262 13.99 -0.34 -8.37
N ALA A 263 14.78 -0.46 -9.43
CA ALA A 263 15.10 -1.76 -10.02
C ALA A 263 15.68 -2.77 -9.01
N PRO A 264 16.68 -2.41 -8.17
CA PRO A 264 17.18 -3.32 -7.15
C PRO A 264 16.16 -3.64 -6.05
N LEU A 265 15.23 -2.72 -5.73
CA LEU A 265 14.17 -2.96 -4.77
C LEU A 265 13.13 -3.95 -5.32
N VAL A 266 12.73 -3.79 -6.59
CA VAL A 266 11.81 -4.70 -7.27
C VAL A 266 12.42 -6.11 -7.37
N ALA A 267 13.70 -6.22 -7.70
CA ALA A 267 14.42 -7.49 -7.77
C ALA A 267 14.51 -8.19 -6.40
N ALA A 268 14.56 -7.42 -5.32
CA ALA A 268 14.64 -7.91 -3.95
C ALA A 268 13.26 -8.23 -3.32
N LEU A 269 12.14 -7.95 -4.01
CA LEU A 269 10.83 -8.23 -3.47
C LEU A 269 10.66 -9.73 -3.18
N PRO A 270 10.37 -10.10 -1.94
CA PRO A 270 10.24 -11.51 -1.60
C PRO A 270 8.96 -12.10 -2.23
N ASP A 271 9.03 -13.36 -2.59
CA ASP A 271 7.88 -14.13 -3.06
C ASP A 271 6.79 -14.19 -1.96
N PRO A 272 5.53 -13.83 -2.26
CA PRO A 272 4.44 -13.86 -1.29
C PRO A 272 4.21 -15.23 -0.65
N ALA A 273 4.33 -16.31 -1.44
CA ALA A 273 4.15 -17.68 -0.94
C ALA A 273 5.25 -18.04 0.06
N LYS A 274 6.51 -17.67 -0.23
CA LYS A 274 7.64 -17.88 0.69
C LYS A 274 7.50 -17.04 1.96
N GLN A 275 6.95 -15.83 1.86
CA GLN A 275 6.67 -14.99 3.02
C GLN A 275 5.60 -15.59 3.94
N ALA A 276 4.51 -16.10 3.37
CA ALA A 276 3.47 -16.79 4.12
C ALA A 276 4.02 -18.05 4.82
N GLU A 277 4.84 -18.83 4.12
CA GLU A 277 5.50 -20.01 4.68
C GLU A 277 6.51 -19.65 5.79
N ALA A 278 7.27 -18.56 5.63
CA ALA A 278 8.22 -18.08 6.65
C ALA A 278 7.50 -17.65 7.94
N LEU A 279 6.35 -16.99 7.83
CA LEU A 279 5.48 -16.70 8.97
C LEU A 279 5.01 -17.98 9.67
N GLY A 280 4.70 -19.06 8.94
CA GLY A 280 4.26 -20.35 9.48
C GLY A 280 5.39 -21.17 10.12
N ARG A 281 6.62 -21.10 9.61
CA ARG A 281 7.76 -21.91 10.10
C ARG A 281 8.27 -21.49 11.47
N ARG A 282 8.12 -20.27 11.89
CA ARG A 282 8.57 -19.76 13.21
C ARG A 282 7.72 -20.29 14.39
N GLU A 283 6.78 -21.19 14.13
CA GLU A 283 6.00 -21.89 15.14
C GLU A 283 6.62 -23.19 15.65
N ARG A 284 7.61 -23.69 14.97
CA ARG A 284 8.31 -24.96 15.26
C ARG A 284 9.67 -24.63 15.82
#